data_89b2d8ffdd7f044c0d803b2efe1f4400
#
_entry.id   89b2d8ffdd7f044c0d803b2efe1f4400
#
_cell.length_a   1.000
_cell.length_b   1.000
_cell.length_c   1.000
_cell.angle_alpha   90.00
_cell.angle_beta   90.00
_cell.angle_gamma   90.00
#
_symmetry.space_group_name_H-M   'P 1'
#
loop_
_entity.id
_entity.type
_entity.pdbx_description
1 polymer ?
#
loop_
_entity_poly.entity_id
_entity_poly.type
_entity_poly.pdbx_seq_one_letter_code
_entity_poly.pdbx_strand_id
1 'polypeptide(L)'
;MLVTAGFRRMIQETAGGLPRQFWWLWVSTLVNRLGAFVVTFLALYLTSSRGYSATYAGLVAALFGLGSAASAIIAGVLTDRIGRRPTLLAAQLGTALFTAVLGFTDGQVAIAVVAFLVGFCNNATRPAISAIIADIVPVADRVRAYSLNFWAINLGFGLSSAVAGLIASHGYLTLFLLDALSTALCAVVIFVRIPETKPDVRTAKADEPAVGLGTVFRDRRFMAVVGLTLLLALVLQQGATTLAVDMGRRGITSTEYGLVIGLNGLLIVLLQIPLTRWVESRSRSAMLAAASLFIGWGFGLTALAGSSAWFYAGTVAVWTVGEILYTPTLMGLIAELSPTHARGRYQGVYSLAWSLASFLGPAVGGVLLERAGGGALWGACGVFGTVAAVGYLLLGKRTGAAQGIRPGGTVVTVPAPAAEPAGKAPAGA
;
A
#
# COMPACT_ATOMS: atom_id res chain seq x y z
N MET A 1 -14.98 -6.18 34.31
CA MET A 1 -14.13 -5.07 34.77
C MET A 1 -12.66 -5.23 34.34
N LEU A 2 -12.01 -6.40 34.42
CA LEU A 2 -10.59 -6.58 34.02
C LEU A 2 -10.33 -6.39 32.51
N VAL A 3 -11.27 -6.81 31.63
CA VAL A 3 -11.14 -6.66 30.17
C VAL A 3 -11.21 -5.19 29.74
N THR A 4 -12.07 -4.39 30.41
CA THR A 4 -12.21 -2.95 30.13
C THR A 4 -11.01 -2.12 30.62
N ALA A 5 -10.37 -2.52 31.71
CA ALA A 5 -9.15 -1.87 32.22
C ALA A 5 -7.94 -2.16 31.31
N GLY A 6 -7.78 -3.40 30.84
CA GLY A 6 -6.74 -3.78 29.88
C GLY A 6 -6.89 -3.06 28.55
N PHE A 7 -8.11 -2.96 28.04
CA PHE A 7 -8.39 -2.27 26.77
C PHE A 7 -8.16 -0.74 26.87
N ARG A 8 -8.55 -0.10 27.98
CA ARG A 8 -8.24 1.32 28.24
C ARG A 8 -6.74 1.59 28.33
N ARG A 9 -6.00 0.71 29.01
CA ARG A 9 -4.55 0.82 29.13
C ARG A 9 -3.86 0.65 27.76
N MET A 10 -4.31 -0.31 26.98
CA MET A 10 -3.82 -0.52 25.60
C MET A 10 -4.10 0.70 24.71
N ILE A 11 -5.29 1.31 24.79
CA ILE A 11 -5.60 2.55 24.05
C ILE A 11 -4.72 3.71 24.53
N GLN A 12 -4.51 3.88 25.83
CA GLN A 12 -3.66 4.93 26.38
C GLN A 12 -2.21 4.75 25.98
N GLU A 13 -1.69 3.54 25.98
CA GLU A 13 -0.33 3.23 25.54
C GLU A 13 -0.16 3.40 24.00
N THR A 14 -1.20 3.10 23.22
CA THR A 14 -1.17 3.22 21.75
C THR A 14 -1.43 4.65 21.27
N ALA A 15 -2.37 5.36 21.90
CA ALA A 15 -2.82 6.67 21.46
C ALA A 15 -2.29 7.84 22.31
N GLY A 16 -1.81 7.59 23.54
CA GLY A 16 -1.33 8.63 24.45
C GLY A 16 0.00 9.26 23.99
N GLY A 17 0.20 10.54 24.32
CA GLY A 17 1.48 11.24 24.12
C GLY A 17 1.76 11.77 22.71
N LEU A 18 0.94 11.44 21.71
CA LEU A 18 1.11 11.99 20.35
C LEU A 18 0.60 13.44 20.26
N PRO A 19 1.26 14.31 19.45
CA PRO A 19 0.88 15.70 19.28
C PRO A 19 -0.58 15.87 18.79
N ARG A 20 -1.24 16.92 19.23
CA ARG A 20 -2.62 17.23 18.81
C ARG A 20 -2.76 17.38 17.28
N GLN A 21 -1.74 17.88 16.62
CA GLN A 21 -1.67 18.02 15.16
C GLN A 21 -1.68 16.67 14.45
N PHE A 22 -1.03 15.63 15.03
CA PHE A 22 -1.10 14.27 14.50
C PHE A 22 -2.53 13.75 14.47
N TRP A 23 -3.33 14.00 15.51
CA TRP A 23 -4.73 13.54 15.56
C TRP A 23 -5.62 14.22 14.52
N TRP A 24 -5.40 15.50 14.24
CA TRP A 24 -6.09 16.19 13.14
C TRP A 24 -5.72 15.59 11.78
N LEU A 25 -4.44 15.29 11.57
CA LEU A 25 -3.97 14.63 10.35
C LEU A 25 -4.54 13.22 10.23
N TRP A 26 -4.56 12.46 11.33
CA TRP A 26 -5.12 11.11 11.40
C TRP A 26 -6.62 11.07 11.07
N VAL A 27 -7.41 11.95 11.70
CA VAL A 27 -8.85 12.08 11.41
C VAL A 27 -9.07 12.49 9.95
N SER A 28 -8.29 13.45 9.45
CA SER A 28 -8.36 13.85 8.03
C SER A 28 -8.04 12.67 7.11
N THR A 29 -7.02 11.85 7.43
CA THR A 29 -6.68 10.64 6.66
C THR A 29 -7.84 9.64 6.70
N LEU A 30 -8.41 9.38 7.86
CA LEU A 30 -9.54 8.45 8.01
C LEU A 30 -10.77 8.92 7.20
N VAL A 31 -11.16 10.20 7.34
CA VAL A 31 -12.31 10.79 6.61
C VAL A 31 -12.06 10.75 5.10
N ASN A 32 -10.86 11.10 4.65
CA ASN A 32 -10.49 11.02 3.23
C ASN A 32 -10.60 9.59 2.70
N ARG A 33 -10.17 8.59 3.50
CA ARG A 33 -10.26 7.17 3.10
C ARG A 33 -11.69 6.62 3.16
N LEU A 34 -12.50 7.09 4.11
CA LEU A 34 -13.94 6.76 4.15
C LEU A 34 -14.70 7.29 2.92
N GLY A 35 -14.26 8.42 2.36
CA GLY A 35 -14.84 9.01 1.15
C GLY A 35 -14.18 8.54 -0.16
N ALA A 36 -13.13 7.73 -0.14
CA ALA A 36 -12.38 7.35 -1.35
C ALA A 36 -13.09 6.25 -2.16
N PHE A 37 -14.25 6.58 -2.71
CA PHE A 37 -15.13 5.65 -3.43
C PHE A 37 -14.69 5.38 -4.87
N VAL A 38 -14.17 6.41 -5.54
CA VAL A 38 -13.87 6.37 -6.98
C VAL A 38 -12.84 5.31 -7.32
N VAL A 39 -11.76 5.21 -6.54
CA VAL A 39 -10.67 4.26 -6.83
C VAL A 39 -11.18 2.81 -6.91
N THR A 40 -12.11 2.44 -6.03
CA THR A 40 -12.65 1.08 -5.95
C THR A 40 -13.73 0.81 -7.00
N PHE A 41 -14.54 1.81 -7.32
CA PHE A 41 -15.72 1.63 -8.16
C PHE A 41 -15.59 2.14 -9.60
N LEU A 42 -14.47 2.78 -9.97
CA LEU A 42 -14.26 3.35 -11.29
C LEU A 42 -14.40 2.32 -12.42
N ALA A 43 -13.78 1.14 -12.25
CA ALA A 43 -13.84 0.11 -13.27
C ALA A 43 -15.28 -0.44 -13.45
N LEU A 44 -15.99 -0.63 -12.33
CA LEU A 44 -17.39 -1.07 -12.35
C LEU A 44 -18.30 -0.01 -12.96
N TYR A 45 -18.11 1.27 -12.62
CA TYR A 45 -18.80 2.39 -13.24
C TYR A 45 -18.65 2.40 -14.76
N LEU A 46 -17.42 2.27 -15.25
CA LEU A 46 -17.13 2.31 -16.68
C LEU A 46 -17.77 1.13 -17.42
N THR A 47 -17.77 -0.06 -16.84
CA THR A 47 -18.30 -1.25 -17.52
C THR A 47 -19.81 -1.41 -17.33
N SER A 48 -20.33 -1.30 -16.10
CA SER A 48 -21.73 -1.59 -15.81
C SER A 48 -22.66 -0.41 -16.05
N SER A 49 -22.19 0.84 -15.83
CA SER A 49 -23.04 2.04 -16.00
C SER A 49 -22.85 2.71 -17.36
N ARG A 50 -21.61 2.76 -17.85
CA ARG A 50 -21.27 3.42 -19.13
C ARG A 50 -21.19 2.46 -20.32
N GLY A 51 -21.21 1.13 -20.10
CA GLY A 51 -21.16 0.11 -21.14
C GLY A 51 -19.82 0.02 -21.88
N TYR A 52 -18.74 0.56 -21.31
CA TYR A 52 -17.40 0.46 -21.92
C TYR A 52 -16.80 -0.95 -21.72
N SER A 53 -15.82 -1.29 -22.57
CA SER A 53 -15.14 -2.58 -22.50
C SER A 53 -14.26 -2.71 -21.26
N ALA A 54 -13.95 -3.96 -20.86
CA ALA A 54 -13.01 -4.22 -19.79
C ALA A 54 -11.59 -3.72 -20.13
N THR A 55 -11.20 -3.80 -21.42
CA THR A 55 -9.94 -3.24 -21.91
C THR A 55 -9.86 -1.74 -21.66
N TYR A 56 -10.94 -1.00 -21.97
CA TYR A 56 -10.98 0.43 -21.73
C TYR A 56 -10.96 0.76 -20.23
N ALA A 57 -11.73 0.04 -19.40
CA ALA A 57 -11.71 0.22 -17.96
C ALA A 57 -10.32 -0.06 -17.36
N GLY A 58 -9.62 -1.10 -17.86
CA GLY A 58 -8.24 -1.40 -17.52
C GLY A 58 -7.26 -0.30 -17.94
N LEU A 59 -7.43 0.28 -19.14
CA LEU A 59 -6.64 1.42 -19.61
C LEU A 59 -6.81 2.65 -18.73
N VAL A 60 -8.06 3.00 -18.37
CA VAL A 60 -8.34 4.14 -17.49
C VAL A 60 -7.72 3.96 -16.11
N ALA A 61 -7.82 2.74 -15.53
CA ALA A 61 -7.17 2.41 -14.27
C ALA A 61 -5.63 2.44 -14.38
N ALA A 62 -5.09 2.01 -15.51
CA ALA A 62 -3.66 2.11 -15.79
C ALA A 62 -3.18 3.56 -15.86
N LEU A 63 -3.94 4.43 -16.52
CA LEU A 63 -3.63 5.87 -16.60
C LEU A 63 -3.73 6.55 -15.22
N PHE A 64 -4.71 6.17 -14.40
CA PHE A 64 -4.77 6.57 -13.00
C PHE A 64 -3.48 6.14 -12.25
N GLY A 65 -3.05 4.88 -12.42
CA GLY A 65 -1.81 4.35 -11.84
C GLY A 65 -0.56 5.10 -12.33
N LEU A 66 -0.51 5.45 -13.63
CA LEU A 66 0.58 6.23 -14.22
C LEU A 66 0.62 7.65 -13.64
N GLY A 67 -0.52 8.30 -13.49
CA GLY A 67 -0.64 9.59 -12.80
C GLY A 67 -0.11 9.51 -11.37
N SER A 68 -0.49 8.47 -10.64
CA SER A 68 -0.01 8.21 -9.28
C SER A 68 1.51 8.01 -9.22
N ALA A 69 2.10 7.29 -10.17
CA ALA A 69 3.54 7.07 -10.25
C ALA A 69 4.31 8.37 -10.56
N ALA A 70 3.84 9.15 -11.54
CA ALA A 70 4.42 10.45 -11.90
C ALA A 70 4.38 11.41 -10.70
N SER A 71 3.26 11.42 -9.99
CA SER A 71 3.05 12.23 -8.80
C SER A 71 4.03 11.91 -7.66
N ALA A 72 4.37 10.64 -7.45
CA ALA A 72 5.25 10.23 -6.36
C ALA A 72 6.61 10.96 -6.40
N ILE A 73 7.16 11.16 -7.61
CA ILE A 73 8.42 11.88 -7.82
C ILE A 73 8.21 13.40 -7.66
N ILE A 74 7.23 13.94 -8.38
CA ILE A 74 6.97 15.38 -8.43
C ILE A 74 6.53 15.91 -7.06
N ALA A 75 5.61 15.22 -6.40
CA ALA A 75 5.09 15.64 -5.10
C ALA A 75 6.15 15.56 -3.99
N GLY A 76 7.08 14.60 -4.04
CA GLY A 76 8.23 14.56 -3.14
C GLY A 76 9.06 15.84 -3.25
N VAL A 77 9.43 16.22 -4.48
CA VAL A 77 10.18 17.46 -4.75
C VAL A 77 9.40 18.72 -4.34
N LEU A 78 8.10 18.77 -4.65
CA LEU A 78 7.26 19.90 -4.24
C LEU A 78 7.15 20.00 -2.71
N THR A 79 6.96 18.89 -2.02
CA THR A 79 6.90 18.85 -0.56
C THR A 79 8.14 19.47 0.07
N ASP A 80 9.33 19.25 -0.50
CA ASP A 80 10.58 19.81 -0.01
C ASP A 80 10.79 21.27 -0.44
N ARG A 81 10.37 21.66 -1.66
CA ARG A 81 10.59 23.00 -2.20
C ARG A 81 9.58 24.02 -1.71
N ILE A 82 8.29 23.76 -1.87
CA ILE A 82 7.22 24.72 -1.55
C ILE A 82 6.63 24.54 -0.15
N GLY A 83 6.84 23.37 0.48
CA GLY A 83 6.39 23.06 1.82
C GLY A 83 5.40 21.89 1.87
N ARG A 84 5.22 21.35 3.08
CA ARG A 84 4.39 20.16 3.33
C ARG A 84 2.90 20.48 3.18
N ARG A 85 2.47 21.57 3.83
CA ARG A 85 1.07 22.00 3.85
C ARG A 85 0.56 22.46 2.48
N PRO A 86 1.25 23.35 1.73
CA PRO A 86 0.82 23.76 0.39
C PRO A 86 0.72 22.58 -0.58
N THR A 87 1.67 21.64 -0.55
CA THR A 87 1.65 20.44 -1.40
C THR A 87 0.45 19.56 -1.07
N LEU A 88 0.17 19.32 0.23
CA LEU A 88 -0.97 18.52 0.65
C LEU A 88 -2.31 19.17 0.27
N LEU A 89 -2.44 20.49 0.45
CA LEU A 89 -3.64 21.24 0.07
C LEU A 89 -3.87 21.22 -1.44
N ALA A 90 -2.84 21.48 -2.24
CA ALA A 90 -2.94 21.42 -3.70
C ALA A 90 -3.33 20.02 -4.18
N ALA A 91 -2.75 18.98 -3.57
CA ALA A 91 -3.08 17.59 -3.87
C ALA A 91 -4.54 17.23 -3.53
N GLN A 92 -5.04 17.62 -2.35
CA GLN A 92 -6.42 17.35 -1.95
C GLN A 92 -7.43 18.15 -2.75
N LEU A 93 -7.20 19.45 -2.97
CA LEU A 93 -8.09 20.29 -3.78
C LEU A 93 -8.11 19.83 -5.25
N GLY A 94 -6.95 19.48 -5.80
CA GLY A 94 -6.87 18.90 -7.15
C GLY A 94 -7.63 17.57 -7.24
N THR A 95 -7.46 16.68 -6.24
CA THR A 95 -8.21 15.43 -6.19
C THR A 95 -9.72 15.68 -6.14
N ALA A 96 -10.19 16.55 -5.24
CA ALA A 96 -11.60 16.89 -5.11
C ALA A 96 -12.18 17.46 -6.42
N LEU A 97 -11.46 18.39 -7.04
CA LEU A 97 -11.86 19.00 -8.31
C LEU A 97 -11.98 17.95 -9.42
N PHE A 98 -10.90 17.20 -9.68
CA PHE A 98 -10.91 16.25 -10.80
C PHE A 98 -11.81 15.04 -10.53
N THR A 99 -12.03 14.65 -9.29
CA THR A 99 -13.03 13.62 -8.93
C THR A 99 -14.45 14.12 -9.22
N ALA A 100 -14.79 15.37 -8.87
CA ALA A 100 -16.06 15.96 -9.20
C ALA A 100 -16.23 16.07 -10.72
N VAL A 101 -15.22 16.58 -11.44
CA VAL A 101 -15.21 16.69 -12.91
C VAL A 101 -15.43 15.31 -13.55
N LEU A 102 -14.81 14.25 -13.02
CA LEU A 102 -14.96 12.89 -13.55
C LEU A 102 -16.43 12.42 -13.55
N GLY A 103 -17.20 12.83 -12.54
CA GLY A 103 -18.64 12.50 -12.45
C GLY A 103 -19.49 13.10 -13.58
N PHE A 104 -19.06 14.21 -14.17
CA PHE A 104 -19.74 14.92 -15.27
C PHE A 104 -19.05 14.73 -16.62
N THR A 105 -17.94 13.98 -16.65
CA THR A 105 -17.15 13.83 -17.87
C THR A 105 -17.77 12.75 -18.77
N ASP A 106 -18.04 13.14 -20.03
CA ASP A 106 -18.44 12.24 -21.11
C ASP A 106 -17.30 12.10 -22.13
N GLY A 107 -17.27 10.96 -22.82
CA GLY A 107 -16.26 10.64 -23.82
C GLY A 107 -14.99 9.98 -23.28
N GLN A 108 -14.53 8.98 -24.03
CA GLN A 108 -13.44 8.11 -23.60
C GLN A 108 -12.13 8.86 -23.32
N VAL A 109 -11.73 9.76 -24.22
CA VAL A 109 -10.47 10.50 -24.05
C VAL A 109 -10.50 11.41 -22.82
N ALA A 110 -11.62 12.13 -22.63
CA ALA A 110 -11.78 13.03 -21.49
C ALA A 110 -11.76 12.26 -20.15
N ILE A 111 -12.49 11.15 -20.04
CA ILE A 111 -12.47 10.26 -18.86
C ILE A 111 -11.05 9.79 -18.57
N ALA A 112 -10.30 9.34 -19.58
CA ALA A 112 -8.93 8.84 -19.44
C ALA A 112 -7.98 9.93 -18.91
N VAL A 113 -8.06 11.15 -19.46
CA VAL A 113 -7.26 12.30 -19.03
C VAL A 113 -7.62 12.71 -17.60
N VAL A 114 -8.91 12.82 -17.28
CA VAL A 114 -9.35 13.20 -15.93
C VAL A 114 -8.95 12.12 -14.91
N ALA A 115 -9.06 10.84 -15.24
CA ALA A 115 -8.62 9.74 -14.37
C ALA A 115 -7.10 9.80 -14.08
N PHE A 116 -6.28 10.11 -15.07
CA PHE A 116 -4.85 10.37 -14.88
C PHE A 116 -4.62 11.51 -13.89
N LEU A 117 -5.34 12.63 -14.04
CA LEU A 117 -5.21 13.79 -13.15
C LEU A 117 -5.70 13.48 -11.72
N VAL A 118 -6.77 12.69 -11.56
CA VAL A 118 -7.21 12.20 -10.25
C VAL A 118 -6.10 11.37 -9.61
N GLY A 119 -5.54 10.40 -10.33
CA GLY A 119 -4.44 9.56 -9.84
C GLY A 119 -3.22 10.37 -9.45
N PHE A 120 -2.85 11.35 -10.27
CA PHE A 120 -1.74 12.27 -10.01
C PHE A 120 -1.96 13.05 -8.71
N CYS A 121 -3.08 13.73 -8.53
CA CYS A 121 -3.37 14.51 -7.34
C CYS A 121 -3.54 13.63 -6.09
N ASN A 122 -4.26 12.52 -6.20
CA ASN A 122 -4.54 11.63 -5.08
C ASN A 122 -3.26 11.09 -4.44
N ASN A 123 -2.30 10.62 -5.24
CA ASN A 123 -1.06 10.04 -4.71
C ASN A 123 -0.07 11.10 -4.20
N ALA A 124 -0.17 12.36 -4.63
CA ALA A 124 0.64 13.47 -4.15
C ALA A 124 0.47 13.74 -2.64
N THR A 125 -0.64 13.31 -2.05
CA THR A 125 -0.89 13.43 -0.61
C THR A 125 0.07 12.60 0.24
N ARG A 126 0.54 11.44 -0.25
CA ARG A 126 1.34 10.48 0.53
C ARG A 126 2.68 11.03 1.03
N PRO A 127 3.57 11.60 0.16
CA PRO A 127 4.85 12.14 0.63
C PRO A 127 4.65 13.31 1.58
N ALA A 128 3.64 14.17 1.36
CA ALA A 128 3.34 15.29 2.24
C ALA A 128 2.88 14.82 3.64
N ILE A 129 1.96 13.87 3.72
CA ILE A 129 1.50 13.29 4.99
C ILE A 129 2.68 12.62 5.73
N SER A 130 3.49 11.84 5.03
CA SER A 130 4.65 11.18 5.63
C SER A 130 5.66 12.18 6.18
N ALA A 131 5.92 13.28 5.46
CA ALA A 131 6.82 14.35 5.91
C ALA A 131 6.23 15.09 7.13
N ILE A 132 4.94 15.44 7.11
CA ILE A 132 4.29 16.10 8.27
C ILE A 132 4.40 15.20 9.52
N ILE A 133 4.12 13.89 9.42
CA ILE A 133 4.26 12.97 10.55
C ILE A 133 5.70 12.97 11.06
N ALA A 134 6.70 12.92 10.16
CA ALA A 134 8.11 12.94 10.54
C ALA A 134 8.51 14.25 11.22
N ASP A 135 7.92 15.38 10.81
CA ASP A 135 8.25 16.71 11.34
C ASP A 135 7.61 16.96 12.71
N ILE A 136 6.33 16.52 12.92
CA ILE A 136 5.58 16.83 14.15
C ILE A 136 5.71 15.77 15.25
N VAL A 137 6.09 14.51 14.90
CA VAL A 137 6.16 13.40 15.85
C VAL A 137 7.60 13.13 16.27
N PRO A 138 7.89 13.04 17.60
CA PRO A 138 9.21 12.67 18.10
C PRO A 138 9.71 11.34 17.51
N VAL A 139 11.02 11.22 17.27
CA VAL A 139 11.63 10.06 16.62
C VAL A 139 11.23 8.73 17.26
N ALA A 140 11.17 8.68 18.60
CA ALA A 140 10.80 7.50 19.37
C ALA A 140 9.36 7.02 19.08
N ASP A 141 8.44 7.95 18.71
CA ASP A 141 7.02 7.66 18.51
C ASP A 141 6.62 7.52 17.04
N ARG A 142 7.54 7.79 16.10
CA ARG A 142 7.23 7.79 14.65
C ARG A 142 6.70 6.45 14.16
N VAL A 143 7.29 5.34 14.60
CA VAL A 143 6.82 3.99 14.20
C VAL A 143 5.36 3.79 14.61
N ARG A 144 5.01 4.21 15.83
CA ARG A 144 3.64 4.15 16.35
C ARG A 144 2.68 5.05 15.54
N ALA A 145 3.10 6.27 15.22
CA ALA A 145 2.31 7.21 14.42
C ALA A 145 2.04 6.68 13.00
N TYR A 146 3.06 6.14 12.33
CA TYR A 146 2.88 5.52 11.01
C TYR A 146 1.97 4.30 11.06
N SER A 147 2.06 3.46 12.10
CA SER A 147 1.18 2.30 12.30
C SER A 147 -0.27 2.72 12.48
N LEU A 148 -0.53 3.76 13.28
CA LEU A 148 -1.87 4.33 13.46
C LEU A 148 -2.42 4.92 12.14
N ASN A 149 -1.57 5.62 11.37
CA ASN A 149 -1.96 6.15 10.08
C ASN A 149 -2.30 5.04 9.07
N PHE A 150 -1.51 3.97 9.06
CA PHE A 150 -1.78 2.78 8.23
C PHE A 150 -3.11 2.10 8.63
N TRP A 151 -3.37 2.02 9.93
CA TRP A 151 -4.65 1.49 10.45
C TRP A 151 -5.85 2.34 10.00
N ALA A 152 -5.74 3.68 10.04
CA ALA A 152 -6.78 4.58 9.52
C ALA A 152 -7.04 4.36 8.03
N ILE A 153 -5.98 4.14 7.23
CA ILE A 153 -6.07 3.86 5.79
C ILE A 153 -6.87 2.58 5.54
N ASN A 154 -6.54 1.48 6.22
CA ASN A 154 -7.19 0.18 5.99
C ASN A 154 -8.63 0.14 6.54
N LEU A 155 -8.86 0.74 7.72
CA LEU A 155 -10.20 0.87 8.28
C LEU A 155 -11.09 1.71 7.34
N GLY A 156 -10.56 2.86 6.89
CA GLY A 156 -11.26 3.72 5.96
C GLY A 156 -11.57 3.02 4.64
N PHE A 157 -10.62 2.27 4.07
CA PHE A 157 -10.81 1.50 2.85
C PHE A 157 -11.90 0.43 2.99
N GLY A 158 -11.88 -0.37 4.06
CA GLY A 158 -12.88 -1.42 4.28
C GLY A 158 -14.29 -0.87 4.43
N LEU A 159 -14.47 0.17 5.26
CA LEU A 159 -15.76 0.83 5.46
C LEU A 159 -16.23 1.57 4.20
N SER A 160 -15.31 2.28 3.52
CA SER A 160 -15.60 3.00 2.27
C SER A 160 -16.14 2.04 1.21
N SER A 161 -15.49 0.89 1.01
CA SER A 161 -15.89 -0.07 -0.02
C SER A 161 -17.30 -0.60 0.23
N ALA A 162 -17.64 -0.94 1.47
CA ALA A 162 -18.98 -1.40 1.83
C ALA A 162 -20.04 -0.29 1.64
N VAL A 163 -19.78 0.92 2.12
CA VAL A 163 -20.67 2.08 1.97
C VAL A 163 -20.83 2.49 0.52
N ALA A 164 -19.74 2.48 -0.26
CA ALA A 164 -19.78 2.82 -1.68
C ALA A 164 -20.66 1.85 -2.48
N GLY A 165 -20.66 0.56 -2.15
CA GLY A 165 -21.53 -0.42 -2.77
C GLY A 165 -23.01 -0.12 -2.57
N LEU A 166 -23.39 0.33 -1.35
CA LEU A 166 -24.77 0.76 -1.05
C LEU A 166 -25.14 2.04 -1.79
N ILE A 167 -24.24 3.03 -1.87
CA ILE A 167 -24.49 4.30 -2.56
C ILE A 167 -24.54 4.10 -4.09
N ALA A 168 -23.69 3.22 -4.65
CA ALA A 168 -23.64 2.96 -6.08
C ALA A 168 -24.99 2.45 -6.66
N SER A 169 -25.78 1.75 -5.82
CA SER A 169 -27.14 1.33 -6.21
C SER A 169 -28.11 2.49 -6.46
N HIS A 170 -27.81 3.70 -5.92
CA HIS A 170 -28.58 4.93 -6.11
C HIS A 170 -27.97 5.85 -7.19
N GLY A 171 -26.83 5.48 -7.76
CA GLY A 171 -26.16 6.20 -8.84
C GLY A 171 -24.71 6.58 -8.55
N TYR A 172 -23.85 6.37 -9.54
CA TYR A 172 -22.41 6.61 -9.42
C TYR A 172 -22.04 8.10 -9.27
N LEU A 173 -22.84 9.03 -9.81
CA LEU A 173 -22.58 10.47 -9.65
C LEU A 173 -22.53 10.86 -8.17
N THR A 174 -23.42 10.29 -7.35
CA THR A 174 -23.43 10.53 -5.91
C THR A 174 -22.11 10.10 -5.27
N LEU A 175 -21.51 8.97 -5.69
CA LEU A 175 -20.19 8.54 -5.21
C LEU A 175 -19.10 9.56 -5.55
N PHE A 176 -19.06 10.06 -6.79
CA PHE A 176 -18.06 11.05 -7.21
C PHE A 176 -18.18 12.35 -6.40
N LEU A 177 -19.41 12.83 -6.18
CA LEU A 177 -19.63 14.07 -5.44
C LEU A 177 -19.34 13.93 -3.94
N LEU A 178 -19.69 12.79 -3.32
CA LEU A 178 -19.37 12.53 -1.93
C LEU A 178 -17.86 12.37 -1.71
N ASP A 179 -17.14 11.70 -2.61
CA ASP A 179 -15.68 11.59 -2.59
C ASP A 179 -15.04 12.99 -2.70
N ALA A 180 -15.47 13.78 -3.69
CA ALA A 180 -14.99 15.15 -3.86
C ALA A 180 -15.25 16.01 -2.63
N LEU A 181 -16.46 15.95 -2.06
CA LEU A 181 -16.84 16.71 -0.88
C LEU A 181 -16.03 16.30 0.35
N SER A 182 -15.88 15.00 0.62
CA SER A 182 -15.11 14.50 1.75
C SER A 182 -13.63 14.93 1.65
N THR A 183 -13.05 14.86 0.45
CA THR A 183 -11.67 15.29 0.18
C THR A 183 -11.53 16.81 0.33
N ALA A 184 -12.49 17.61 -0.13
CA ALA A 184 -12.49 19.05 0.07
C ALA A 184 -12.60 19.44 1.57
N LEU A 185 -13.46 18.75 2.33
CA LEU A 185 -13.56 18.95 3.78
C LEU A 185 -12.24 18.61 4.50
N CYS A 186 -11.54 17.54 4.06
CA CYS A 186 -10.22 17.23 4.57
C CYS A 186 -9.22 18.36 4.27
N ALA A 187 -9.26 18.94 3.07
CA ALA A 187 -8.41 20.11 2.75
C ALA A 187 -8.69 21.29 3.68
N VAL A 188 -9.95 21.57 4.01
CA VAL A 188 -10.32 22.61 4.99
C VAL A 188 -9.75 22.29 6.38
N VAL A 189 -9.87 21.06 6.86
CA VAL A 189 -9.31 20.64 8.15
C VAL A 189 -7.78 20.84 8.16
N ILE A 190 -7.09 20.41 7.12
CA ILE A 190 -5.64 20.61 6.99
C ILE A 190 -5.29 22.12 6.98
N PHE A 191 -6.04 22.91 6.22
CA PHE A 191 -5.83 24.35 6.14
C PHE A 191 -5.96 25.03 7.52
N VAL A 192 -6.96 24.65 8.32
CA VAL A 192 -7.24 25.31 9.61
C VAL A 192 -6.38 24.75 10.76
N ARG A 193 -6.03 23.46 10.74
CA ARG A 193 -5.48 22.78 11.92
C ARG A 193 -4.03 22.36 11.80
N ILE A 194 -3.48 22.28 10.57
CA ILE A 194 -2.08 21.88 10.36
C ILE A 194 -1.27 23.09 9.91
N PRO A 195 -0.30 23.55 10.72
CA PRO A 195 0.62 24.60 10.30
C PRO A 195 1.61 24.06 9.26
N GLU A 196 2.34 24.97 8.60
CA GLU A 196 3.48 24.55 7.78
C GLU A 196 4.57 23.98 8.68
N THR A 197 5.10 22.81 8.29
CA THR A 197 6.10 22.08 9.08
C THR A 197 7.46 21.98 8.38
N LYS A 198 7.64 22.71 7.26
CA LYS A 198 8.90 22.71 6.52
C LYS A 198 10.06 23.13 7.41
N PRO A 199 11.10 22.29 7.61
CA PRO A 199 12.28 22.66 8.36
C PRO A 199 13.06 23.79 7.66
N ASP A 200 13.65 24.70 8.44
CA ASP A 200 14.59 25.66 7.90
C ASP A 200 15.83 24.95 7.32
N VAL A 201 16.18 25.27 6.08
CA VAL A 201 17.17 24.57 5.23
C VAL A 201 18.60 24.55 5.80
N ARG A 202 18.86 25.17 6.96
CA ARG A 202 20.21 25.34 7.52
C ARG A 202 20.86 24.16 8.21
N THR A 203 20.17 23.00 8.33
CA THR A 203 20.65 21.84 9.11
C THR A 203 20.76 20.50 8.36
N ALA A 204 20.62 20.47 7.05
CA ALA A 204 20.85 19.24 6.29
C ALA A 204 22.37 18.99 6.16
N LYS A 205 22.92 18.07 6.95
CA LYS A 205 24.26 17.52 6.75
C LYS A 205 24.36 16.84 5.37
N ALA A 206 25.09 17.51 4.47
CA ALA A 206 25.50 16.98 3.18
C ALA A 206 26.84 16.25 3.35
N ASP A 207 26.85 15.03 3.91
CA ASP A 207 28.09 14.23 3.96
C ASP A 207 27.77 12.73 4.09
N GLU A 208 27.16 12.15 3.06
CA GLU A 208 27.27 10.71 2.82
C GLU A 208 27.52 10.46 1.32
N PRO A 209 28.52 9.63 0.97
CA PRO A 209 28.84 9.36 -0.43
C PRO A 209 27.63 8.71 -1.13
N ALA A 210 27.18 9.38 -2.17
CA ALA A 210 26.01 9.00 -2.91
C ALA A 210 26.22 7.65 -3.63
N VAL A 211 25.69 6.53 -3.08
CA VAL A 211 25.65 5.25 -3.78
C VAL A 211 24.84 5.40 -5.09
N GLY A 212 25.40 5.17 -6.24
CA GLY A 212 24.71 5.31 -7.52
C GLY A 212 23.55 4.30 -7.66
N LEU A 213 22.45 4.68 -8.35
CA LEU A 213 21.37 3.73 -8.70
C LEU A 213 21.86 2.48 -9.41
N GLY A 214 22.95 2.61 -10.21
CA GLY A 214 23.60 1.48 -10.89
C GLY A 214 24.06 0.38 -9.93
N THR A 215 24.48 0.72 -8.72
CA THR A 215 24.85 -0.26 -7.70
C THR A 215 23.65 -1.06 -7.22
N VAL A 216 22.51 -0.41 -7.03
CA VAL A 216 21.25 -1.09 -6.62
C VAL A 216 20.79 -2.07 -7.72
N PHE A 217 20.82 -1.66 -8.98
CA PHE A 217 20.45 -2.53 -10.12
C PHE A 217 21.43 -3.69 -10.35
N ARG A 218 22.67 -3.60 -9.85
CA ARG A 218 23.67 -4.69 -9.90
C ARG A 218 23.51 -5.69 -8.74
N ASP A 219 22.79 -5.33 -7.69
CA ASP A 219 22.47 -6.25 -6.60
C ASP A 219 21.45 -7.30 -7.07
N ARG A 220 21.98 -8.41 -7.57
CA ARG A 220 21.16 -9.50 -8.14
C ARG A 220 20.15 -10.06 -7.16
N ARG A 221 20.49 -10.10 -5.87
CA ARG A 221 19.61 -10.65 -4.83
C ARG A 221 18.43 -9.70 -4.56
N PHE A 222 18.72 -8.43 -4.40
CA PHE A 222 17.69 -7.41 -4.25
C PHE A 222 16.80 -7.33 -5.49
N MET A 223 17.38 -7.32 -6.70
CA MET A 223 16.61 -7.27 -7.95
C MET A 223 15.74 -8.51 -8.16
N ALA A 224 16.16 -9.69 -7.70
CA ALA A 224 15.29 -10.88 -7.69
C ALA A 224 14.08 -10.68 -6.76
N VAL A 225 14.27 -10.13 -5.56
CA VAL A 225 13.16 -9.77 -4.65
C VAL A 225 12.23 -8.74 -5.30
N VAL A 226 12.77 -7.71 -5.95
CA VAL A 226 11.99 -6.70 -6.69
C VAL A 226 11.18 -7.32 -7.82
N GLY A 227 11.76 -8.25 -8.58
CA GLY A 227 11.07 -8.99 -9.65
C GLY A 227 9.91 -9.85 -9.12
N LEU A 228 10.13 -10.60 -8.02
CA LEU A 228 9.07 -11.39 -7.37
C LEU A 228 7.97 -10.48 -6.77
N THR A 229 8.37 -9.33 -6.23
CA THR A 229 7.42 -8.31 -5.78
C THR A 229 6.56 -7.79 -6.92
N LEU A 230 7.16 -7.51 -8.09
CA LEU A 230 6.43 -7.06 -9.26
C LEU A 230 5.37 -8.09 -9.69
N LEU A 231 5.72 -9.39 -9.73
CA LEU A 231 4.76 -10.44 -10.07
C LEU A 231 3.55 -10.45 -9.12
N LEU A 232 3.78 -10.40 -7.80
CA LEU A 232 2.69 -10.37 -6.83
C LEU A 232 1.92 -9.05 -6.83
N ALA A 233 2.60 -7.93 -7.04
CA ALA A 233 1.94 -6.65 -7.18
C ALA A 233 1.02 -6.61 -8.41
N LEU A 234 1.40 -7.23 -9.55
CA LEU A 234 0.52 -7.38 -10.71
C LEU A 234 -0.74 -8.18 -10.37
N VAL A 235 -0.62 -9.23 -9.54
CA VAL A 235 -1.78 -10.01 -9.06
C VAL A 235 -2.67 -9.17 -8.15
N LEU A 236 -2.09 -8.48 -7.16
CA LEU A 236 -2.85 -7.65 -6.20
C LEU A 236 -3.60 -6.51 -6.88
N GLN A 237 -3.04 -5.94 -7.96
CA GLN A 237 -3.71 -4.87 -8.72
C GLN A 237 -4.99 -5.34 -9.44
N GLN A 238 -5.18 -6.65 -9.61
CA GLN A 238 -6.42 -7.18 -10.18
C GLN A 238 -7.62 -6.99 -9.22
N GLY A 239 -7.37 -6.94 -7.90
CA GLY A 239 -8.41 -6.75 -6.89
C GLY A 239 -9.16 -5.43 -7.01
N ALA A 240 -8.48 -4.36 -7.45
CA ALA A 240 -9.07 -3.03 -7.57
C ALA A 240 -9.77 -2.77 -8.93
N THR A 241 -9.55 -3.63 -9.95
CA THR A 241 -9.98 -3.36 -11.32
C THR A 241 -10.73 -4.53 -11.93
N THR A 242 -10.02 -5.57 -12.32
CA THR A 242 -10.59 -6.68 -13.08
C THR A 242 -11.54 -7.56 -12.25
N LEU A 243 -11.33 -7.64 -10.93
CA LEU A 243 -12.26 -8.33 -10.04
C LEU A 243 -13.64 -7.65 -10.07
N ALA A 244 -13.69 -6.31 -9.99
CA ALA A 244 -14.93 -5.55 -10.09
C ALA A 244 -15.67 -5.83 -11.41
N VAL A 245 -14.93 -5.85 -12.52
CA VAL A 245 -15.48 -6.09 -13.86
C VAL A 245 -15.96 -7.53 -14.01
N ASP A 246 -15.19 -8.52 -13.54
CA ASP A 246 -15.57 -9.95 -13.61
C ASP A 246 -16.83 -10.23 -12.77
N MET A 247 -16.90 -9.69 -11.55
CA MET A 247 -18.09 -9.78 -10.69
C MET A 247 -19.31 -9.13 -11.35
N GLY A 248 -19.17 -7.92 -11.91
CA GLY A 248 -20.25 -7.24 -12.63
C GLY A 248 -20.75 -8.03 -13.85
N ARG A 249 -19.86 -8.64 -14.64
CA ARG A 249 -20.22 -9.52 -15.78
C ARG A 249 -20.98 -10.76 -15.36
N ARG A 250 -20.76 -11.25 -14.14
CA ARG A 250 -21.43 -12.43 -13.58
C ARG A 250 -22.71 -12.09 -12.80
N GLY A 251 -23.17 -10.84 -12.89
CA GLY A 251 -24.43 -10.38 -12.30
C GLY A 251 -24.36 -10.04 -10.81
N ILE A 252 -23.15 -9.97 -10.23
CA ILE A 252 -22.96 -9.50 -8.85
C ILE A 252 -23.25 -8.00 -8.80
N THR A 253 -24.08 -7.60 -7.87
CA THR A 253 -24.48 -6.19 -7.67
C THR A 253 -23.34 -5.35 -7.11
N SER A 254 -23.41 -4.03 -7.32
CA SER A 254 -22.45 -3.07 -6.75
C SER A 254 -22.38 -3.17 -5.22
N THR A 255 -23.52 -3.45 -4.57
CA THR A 255 -23.59 -3.64 -3.12
C THR A 255 -22.83 -4.89 -2.68
N GLU A 256 -23.06 -6.04 -3.35
CA GLU A 256 -22.34 -7.28 -3.05
C GLU A 256 -20.85 -7.13 -3.30
N TYR A 257 -20.44 -6.49 -4.42
CA TYR A 257 -19.03 -6.18 -4.68
C TYR A 257 -18.41 -5.35 -3.56
N GLY A 258 -19.08 -4.27 -3.14
CA GLY A 258 -18.61 -3.39 -2.06
C GLY A 258 -18.43 -4.13 -0.74
N LEU A 259 -19.36 -5.03 -0.37
CA LEU A 259 -19.27 -5.86 0.82
C LEU A 259 -18.13 -6.88 0.72
N VAL A 260 -17.98 -7.53 -0.43
CA VAL A 260 -16.93 -8.52 -0.68
C VAL A 260 -15.54 -7.86 -0.60
N ILE A 261 -15.34 -6.69 -1.23
CA ILE A 261 -14.04 -6.02 -1.18
C ILE A 261 -13.81 -5.33 0.17
N GLY A 262 -14.88 -4.88 0.83
CA GLY A 262 -14.83 -4.32 2.19
C GLY A 262 -14.34 -5.34 3.22
N LEU A 263 -14.62 -6.63 3.00
CA LEU A 263 -14.11 -7.73 3.82
C LEU A 263 -12.57 -7.75 3.88
N ASN A 264 -11.86 -7.40 2.80
CA ASN A 264 -10.41 -7.28 2.82
C ASN A 264 -9.93 -6.30 3.89
N GLY A 265 -10.45 -5.07 3.89
CA GLY A 265 -10.08 -4.06 4.89
C GLY A 265 -10.42 -4.48 6.32
N LEU A 266 -11.59 -5.10 6.51
CA LEU A 266 -12.02 -5.62 7.82
C LEU A 266 -11.08 -6.73 8.32
N LEU A 267 -10.75 -7.69 7.49
CA LEU A 267 -9.84 -8.79 7.85
C LEU A 267 -8.43 -8.27 8.16
N ILE A 268 -7.92 -7.28 7.41
CA ILE A 268 -6.64 -6.65 7.73
C ILE A 268 -6.68 -6.05 9.13
N VAL A 269 -7.71 -5.24 9.44
CA VAL A 269 -7.84 -4.60 10.76
C VAL A 269 -7.90 -5.62 11.90
N LEU A 270 -8.62 -6.71 11.72
CA LEU A 270 -8.80 -7.73 12.76
C LEU A 270 -7.61 -8.68 12.91
N LEU A 271 -7.02 -9.11 11.79
CA LEU A 271 -6.07 -10.21 11.76
C LEU A 271 -4.60 -9.77 11.68
N GLN A 272 -4.31 -8.52 11.29
CA GLN A 272 -2.93 -8.07 11.07
C GLN A 272 -2.06 -8.24 12.31
N ILE A 273 -2.51 -7.78 13.48
CA ILE A 273 -1.71 -7.86 14.72
C ILE A 273 -1.43 -9.32 15.13
N PRO A 274 -2.44 -10.21 15.26
CA PRO A 274 -2.19 -11.59 15.66
C PRO A 274 -1.34 -12.35 14.64
N LEU A 275 -1.59 -12.18 13.34
CA LEU A 275 -0.81 -12.85 12.29
C LEU A 275 0.63 -12.35 12.20
N THR A 276 0.87 -11.04 12.35
CA THR A 276 2.23 -10.49 12.34
C THR A 276 3.08 -11.07 13.47
N ARG A 277 2.52 -11.15 14.69
CA ARG A 277 3.21 -11.78 15.84
C ARG A 277 3.55 -13.26 15.59
N TRP A 278 2.64 -13.99 14.95
CA TRP A 278 2.86 -15.39 14.59
C TRP A 278 3.96 -15.56 13.52
N VAL A 279 4.12 -14.59 12.61
CA VAL A 279 5.13 -14.58 11.55
C VAL A 279 6.54 -14.31 12.08
N GLU A 280 6.70 -13.45 13.09
CA GLU A 280 8.00 -13.00 13.62
C GLU A 280 8.94 -14.16 14.04
N SER A 281 8.37 -15.28 14.49
CA SER A 281 9.15 -16.48 14.90
C SER A 281 9.49 -17.44 13.76
N ARG A 282 9.13 -17.12 12.51
CA ARG A 282 9.21 -18.04 11.37
C ARG A 282 10.21 -17.60 10.31
N SER A 283 10.64 -18.56 9.47
CA SER A 283 11.57 -18.24 8.39
C SER A 283 10.92 -17.31 7.36
N ARG A 284 11.56 -16.18 7.06
CA ARG A 284 11.03 -15.15 6.15
C ARG A 284 10.74 -15.70 4.75
N SER A 285 11.63 -16.53 4.20
CA SER A 285 11.42 -17.14 2.88
C SER A 285 10.24 -18.09 2.82
N ALA A 286 10.02 -18.88 3.89
CA ALA A 286 8.84 -19.75 3.97
C ALA A 286 7.56 -18.93 4.10
N MET A 287 7.58 -17.84 4.88
CA MET A 287 6.43 -16.94 5.01
C MET A 287 6.10 -16.21 3.73
N LEU A 288 7.11 -15.69 3.02
CA LEU A 288 6.91 -15.06 1.71
C LEU A 288 6.41 -16.05 0.66
N ALA A 289 6.88 -17.29 0.69
CA ALA A 289 6.38 -18.34 -0.20
C ALA A 289 4.91 -18.70 0.11
N ALA A 290 4.57 -18.92 1.38
CA ALA A 290 3.19 -19.17 1.79
C ALA A 290 2.27 -17.99 1.41
N ALA A 291 2.68 -16.75 1.73
CA ALA A 291 1.96 -15.55 1.36
C ALA A 291 1.73 -15.44 -0.16
N SER A 292 2.76 -15.76 -0.97
CA SER A 292 2.64 -15.77 -2.44
C SER A 292 1.62 -16.77 -2.94
N LEU A 293 1.56 -17.96 -2.34
CA LEU A 293 0.54 -18.97 -2.68
C LEU A 293 -0.86 -18.50 -2.27
N PHE A 294 -1.02 -17.95 -1.06
CA PHE A 294 -2.31 -17.42 -0.61
C PHE A 294 -2.79 -16.28 -1.52
N ILE A 295 -1.93 -15.34 -1.90
CA ILE A 295 -2.26 -14.26 -2.83
C ILE A 295 -2.60 -14.86 -4.21
N GLY A 296 -1.69 -15.61 -4.81
CA GLY A 296 -1.87 -16.12 -6.17
C GLY A 296 -3.10 -17.02 -6.32
N TRP A 297 -3.26 -18.00 -5.43
CA TRP A 297 -4.39 -18.93 -5.49
C TRP A 297 -5.67 -18.37 -4.88
N GLY A 298 -5.59 -17.37 -3.98
CA GLY A 298 -6.76 -16.60 -3.58
C GLY A 298 -7.43 -15.94 -4.78
N PHE A 299 -6.64 -15.27 -5.64
CA PHE A 299 -7.14 -14.77 -6.92
C PHE A 299 -7.41 -15.89 -7.93
N GLY A 300 -6.58 -16.95 -7.98
CA GLY A 300 -6.74 -18.08 -8.89
C GLY A 300 -8.08 -18.80 -8.74
N LEU A 301 -8.51 -19.03 -7.51
CA LEU A 301 -9.79 -19.68 -7.17
C LEU A 301 -11.00 -18.85 -7.64
N THR A 302 -10.85 -17.56 -7.89
CA THR A 302 -11.92 -16.71 -8.45
C THR A 302 -12.43 -17.23 -9.79
N ALA A 303 -11.62 -18.00 -10.54
CA ALA A 303 -12.05 -18.66 -11.77
C ALA A 303 -13.29 -19.55 -11.56
N LEU A 304 -13.44 -20.14 -10.37
CA LEU A 304 -14.50 -21.08 -10.00
C LEU A 304 -15.72 -20.41 -9.35
N ALA A 305 -15.68 -19.08 -9.13
CA ALA A 305 -16.68 -18.40 -8.30
C ALA A 305 -18.11 -18.38 -8.91
N GLY A 306 -18.25 -18.52 -10.23
CA GLY A 306 -19.55 -18.41 -10.88
C GLY A 306 -20.22 -17.05 -10.56
N SER A 307 -21.48 -17.08 -10.16
CA SER A 307 -22.26 -15.91 -9.71
C SER A 307 -22.41 -15.83 -8.18
N SER A 308 -21.58 -16.57 -7.42
CA SER A 308 -21.70 -16.62 -5.96
C SER A 308 -20.87 -15.54 -5.27
N ALA A 309 -21.51 -14.51 -4.72
CA ALA A 309 -20.85 -13.47 -3.90
C ALA A 309 -20.12 -14.08 -2.68
N TRP A 310 -20.64 -15.13 -2.08
CA TRP A 310 -20.01 -15.83 -0.96
C TRP A 310 -18.71 -16.53 -1.36
N PHE A 311 -18.65 -17.08 -2.56
CA PHE A 311 -17.41 -17.69 -3.06
C PHE A 311 -16.35 -16.60 -3.29
N TYR A 312 -16.73 -15.45 -3.87
CA TYR A 312 -15.84 -14.29 -4.00
C TYR A 312 -15.35 -13.82 -2.63
N ALA A 313 -16.22 -13.75 -1.62
CA ALA A 313 -15.82 -13.38 -0.26
C ALA A 313 -14.79 -14.37 0.31
N GLY A 314 -14.96 -15.67 0.07
CA GLY A 314 -13.98 -16.70 0.43
C GLY A 314 -12.63 -16.50 -0.25
N THR A 315 -12.61 -16.19 -1.56
CA THR A 315 -11.37 -15.92 -2.30
C THR A 315 -10.67 -14.66 -1.80
N VAL A 316 -11.44 -13.60 -1.49
CA VAL A 316 -10.93 -12.37 -0.86
C VAL A 316 -10.32 -12.67 0.50
N ALA A 317 -10.95 -13.48 1.33
CA ALA A 317 -10.39 -13.86 2.63
C ALA A 317 -9.05 -14.59 2.47
N VAL A 318 -8.93 -15.52 1.50
CA VAL A 318 -7.70 -16.25 1.24
C VAL A 318 -6.56 -15.31 0.82
N TRP A 319 -6.75 -14.45 -0.18
CA TRP A 319 -5.66 -13.58 -0.61
C TRP A 319 -5.35 -12.48 0.41
N THR A 320 -6.33 -12.06 1.22
CA THR A 320 -6.10 -11.11 2.31
C THR A 320 -5.17 -11.67 3.39
N VAL A 321 -5.33 -12.95 3.76
CA VAL A 321 -4.38 -13.62 4.66
C VAL A 321 -2.98 -13.57 4.06
N GLY A 322 -2.85 -13.85 2.76
CA GLY A 322 -1.58 -13.74 2.05
C GLY A 322 -0.98 -12.32 2.13
N GLU A 323 -1.78 -11.29 1.91
CA GLU A 323 -1.35 -9.88 1.98
C GLU A 323 -0.85 -9.49 3.37
N ILE A 324 -1.57 -9.92 4.43
CA ILE A 324 -1.17 -9.68 5.83
C ILE A 324 0.18 -10.33 6.16
N LEU A 325 0.42 -11.55 5.66
CA LEU A 325 1.70 -12.24 5.85
C LEU A 325 2.82 -11.63 5.02
N TYR A 326 2.51 -11.18 3.80
CA TYR A 326 3.47 -10.68 2.82
C TYR A 326 4.11 -9.36 3.22
N THR A 327 3.28 -8.36 3.53
CA THR A 327 3.71 -6.97 3.68
C THR A 327 4.78 -6.77 4.76
N PRO A 328 4.61 -7.20 6.03
CA PRO A 328 5.62 -6.99 7.06
C PRO A 328 6.87 -7.84 6.81
N THR A 329 6.70 -9.07 6.30
CA THR A 329 7.81 -9.98 6.02
C THR A 329 8.70 -9.44 4.90
N LEU A 330 8.10 -8.91 3.85
CA LEU A 330 8.82 -8.29 2.73
C LEU A 330 9.55 -7.01 3.17
N MET A 331 8.90 -6.13 3.94
CA MET A 331 9.53 -4.92 4.44
C MET A 331 10.76 -5.25 5.31
N GLY A 332 10.66 -6.28 6.16
CA GLY A 332 11.79 -6.78 6.92
C GLY A 332 12.94 -7.28 6.04
N LEU A 333 12.63 -8.01 4.95
CA LEU A 333 13.64 -8.49 4.00
C LEU A 333 14.31 -7.33 3.24
N ILE A 334 13.53 -6.34 2.78
CA ILE A 334 14.05 -5.15 2.08
C ILE A 334 14.97 -4.35 3.02
N ALA A 335 14.59 -4.16 4.28
CA ALA A 335 15.40 -3.45 5.25
C ALA A 335 16.74 -4.15 5.51
N GLU A 336 16.76 -5.50 5.54
CA GLU A 336 17.98 -6.31 5.68
C GLU A 336 18.90 -6.22 4.45
N LEU A 337 18.33 -6.25 3.25
CA LEU A 337 19.07 -6.14 2.00
C LEU A 337 19.59 -4.74 1.70
N SER A 338 19.03 -3.71 2.36
CA SER A 338 19.33 -2.31 2.08
C SER A 338 20.42 -1.79 3.02
N PRO A 339 21.64 -1.46 2.54
CA PRO A 339 22.67 -0.80 3.35
C PRO A 339 22.13 0.52 3.95
N THR A 340 22.52 0.87 5.18
CA THR A 340 21.99 2.01 5.93
C THR A 340 22.11 3.32 5.16
N HIS A 341 23.24 3.52 4.49
CA HIS A 341 23.56 4.71 3.70
C HIS A 341 22.89 4.74 2.30
N ALA A 342 22.23 3.64 1.88
CA ALA A 342 21.59 3.53 0.56
C ALA A 342 20.09 3.19 0.64
N ARG A 343 19.49 3.11 1.84
CA ARG A 343 18.10 2.67 2.05
C ARG A 343 17.09 3.39 1.17
N GLY A 344 17.23 4.71 1.00
CA GLY A 344 16.33 5.48 0.16
C GLY A 344 16.31 5.03 -1.30
N ARG A 345 17.46 4.64 -1.85
CA ARG A 345 17.56 4.16 -3.24
C ARG A 345 16.99 2.75 -3.42
N TYR A 346 17.26 1.85 -2.46
CA TYR A 346 16.65 0.53 -2.44
C TYR A 346 15.12 0.62 -2.32
N GLN A 347 14.62 1.48 -1.44
CA GLN A 347 13.19 1.74 -1.29
C GLN A 347 12.58 2.38 -2.56
N GLY A 348 13.32 3.25 -3.24
CA GLY A 348 12.91 3.85 -4.51
C GLY A 348 12.73 2.79 -5.62
N VAL A 349 13.69 1.88 -5.78
CA VAL A 349 13.60 0.78 -6.76
C VAL A 349 12.47 -0.20 -6.40
N TYR A 350 12.27 -0.50 -5.11
CA TYR A 350 11.12 -1.27 -4.66
C TYR A 350 9.79 -0.58 -5.00
N SER A 351 9.69 0.72 -4.76
CA SER A 351 8.49 1.50 -5.07
C SER A 351 8.20 1.55 -6.57
N LEU A 352 9.26 1.49 -7.41
CA LEU A 352 9.12 1.41 -8.86
C LEU A 352 8.39 0.14 -9.29
N ALA A 353 8.61 -1.01 -8.63
CA ALA A 353 7.88 -2.25 -8.93
C ALA A 353 6.36 -2.08 -8.70
N TRP A 354 5.97 -1.43 -7.61
CA TRP A 354 4.56 -1.13 -7.32
C TRP A 354 3.95 -0.15 -8.32
N SER A 355 4.70 0.89 -8.69
CA SER A 355 4.25 1.86 -9.70
C SER A 355 4.05 1.20 -11.07
N LEU A 356 4.99 0.33 -11.46
CA LEU A 356 4.90 -0.43 -12.70
C LEU A 356 3.72 -1.41 -12.68
N ALA A 357 3.49 -2.09 -11.55
CA ALA A 357 2.35 -2.97 -11.37
C ALA A 357 1.01 -2.20 -11.42
N SER A 358 0.96 -1.01 -10.84
CA SER A 358 -0.25 -0.15 -10.87
C SER A 358 -0.61 0.30 -12.28
N PHE A 359 0.38 0.43 -13.16
CA PHE A 359 0.17 0.74 -14.57
C PHE A 359 -0.13 -0.53 -15.39
N LEU A 360 0.73 -1.54 -15.33
CA LEU A 360 0.62 -2.74 -16.17
C LEU A 360 -0.50 -3.69 -15.72
N GLY A 361 -0.73 -3.80 -14.40
CA GLY A 361 -1.72 -4.74 -13.84
C GLY A 361 -3.12 -4.54 -14.43
N PRO A 362 -3.72 -3.34 -14.29
CA PRO A 362 -5.03 -3.05 -14.86
C PRO A 362 -5.09 -3.14 -16.38
N ALA A 363 -4.04 -2.65 -17.09
CA ALA A 363 -3.98 -2.67 -18.54
C ALA A 363 -3.96 -4.11 -19.08
N VAL A 364 -3.03 -4.93 -18.58
CA VAL A 364 -2.90 -6.34 -18.99
C VAL A 364 -4.10 -7.15 -18.53
N GLY A 365 -4.55 -6.94 -17.29
CA GLY A 365 -5.71 -7.62 -16.72
C GLY A 365 -7.00 -7.35 -17.50
N GLY A 366 -7.26 -6.11 -17.89
CA GLY A 366 -8.42 -5.73 -18.70
C GLY A 366 -8.43 -6.41 -20.07
N VAL A 367 -7.27 -6.41 -20.77
CA VAL A 367 -7.11 -7.09 -22.08
C VAL A 367 -7.29 -8.60 -21.93
N LEU A 368 -6.67 -9.20 -20.90
CA LEU A 368 -6.73 -10.65 -20.69
C LEU A 368 -8.15 -11.10 -20.34
N LEU A 369 -8.84 -10.34 -19.48
CA LEU A 369 -10.22 -10.60 -19.10
C LEU A 369 -11.17 -10.50 -20.30
N GLU A 370 -10.93 -9.57 -21.23
CA GLU A 370 -11.77 -9.35 -22.39
C GLU A 370 -11.53 -10.40 -23.48
N ARG A 371 -10.26 -10.72 -23.78
CA ARG A 371 -9.91 -11.59 -24.91
C ARG A 371 -9.84 -13.07 -24.57
N ALA A 372 -9.37 -13.41 -23.36
CA ALA A 372 -9.16 -14.78 -22.93
C ALA A 372 -10.13 -15.23 -21.80
N GLY A 373 -10.91 -14.29 -21.28
CA GLY A 373 -11.89 -14.55 -20.21
C GLY A 373 -11.31 -14.63 -18.81
N GLY A 374 -12.20 -14.70 -17.81
CA GLY A 374 -11.83 -14.72 -16.39
C GLY A 374 -10.99 -15.94 -16.01
N GLY A 375 -11.28 -17.14 -16.60
CA GLY A 375 -10.50 -18.35 -16.29
C GLY A 375 -9.01 -18.21 -16.58
N ALA A 376 -8.64 -17.61 -17.73
CA ALA A 376 -7.25 -17.38 -18.10
C ALA A 376 -6.58 -16.34 -17.19
N LEU A 377 -7.29 -15.24 -16.87
CA LEU A 377 -6.77 -14.19 -15.98
C LEU A 377 -6.48 -14.74 -14.58
N TRP A 378 -7.47 -15.40 -13.98
CA TRP A 378 -7.34 -15.91 -12.62
C TRP A 378 -6.35 -17.08 -12.55
N GLY A 379 -6.32 -17.94 -13.57
CA GLY A 379 -5.29 -18.97 -13.69
C GLY A 379 -3.88 -18.41 -13.75
N ALA A 380 -3.66 -17.31 -14.51
CA ALA A 380 -2.37 -16.62 -14.55
C ALA A 380 -1.97 -16.06 -13.18
N CYS A 381 -2.93 -15.56 -12.37
CA CYS A 381 -2.67 -15.12 -11.00
C CYS A 381 -2.15 -16.28 -10.12
N GLY A 382 -2.76 -17.46 -10.20
CA GLY A 382 -2.31 -18.68 -9.51
C GLY A 382 -0.89 -19.08 -9.91
N VAL A 383 -0.58 -19.04 -11.22
CA VAL A 383 0.76 -19.33 -11.75
C VAL A 383 1.78 -18.32 -11.22
N PHE A 384 1.49 -17.02 -11.27
CA PHE A 384 2.40 -15.97 -10.77
C PHE A 384 2.66 -16.12 -9.27
N GLY A 385 1.62 -16.44 -8.46
CA GLY A 385 1.80 -16.73 -7.05
C GLY A 385 2.70 -17.94 -6.81
N THR A 386 2.56 -19.00 -7.61
CA THR A 386 3.38 -20.22 -7.51
C THR A 386 4.83 -19.92 -7.90
N VAL A 387 5.06 -19.19 -9.00
CA VAL A 387 6.41 -18.77 -9.43
C VAL A 387 7.07 -17.92 -8.35
N ALA A 388 6.34 -16.97 -7.76
CA ALA A 388 6.85 -16.13 -6.68
C ALA A 388 7.20 -16.97 -5.43
N ALA A 389 6.36 -17.94 -5.06
CA ALA A 389 6.61 -18.82 -3.93
C ALA A 389 7.89 -19.64 -4.11
N VAL A 390 8.05 -20.27 -5.28
CA VAL A 390 9.28 -21.01 -5.62
C VAL A 390 10.49 -20.07 -5.60
N GLY A 391 10.37 -18.87 -6.18
CA GLY A 391 11.42 -17.87 -6.19
C GLY A 391 11.90 -17.48 -4.79
N TYR A 392 10.99 -17.22 -3.85
CA TYR A 392 11.34 -16.90 -2.45
C TYR A 392 11.98 -18.06 -1.72
N LEU A 393 11.54 -19.31 -1.96
CA LEU A 393 12.19 -20.50 -1.38
C LEU A 393 13.62 -20.69 -1.90
N LEU A 394 13.85 -20.50 -3.19
CA LEU A 394 15.18 -20.61 -3.80
C LEU A 394 16.14 -19.52 -3.28
N LEU A 395 15.64 -18.28 -3.11
CA LEU A 395 16.40 -17.20 -2.51
C LEU A 395 16.79 -17.51 -1.06
N GLY A 396 15.88 -18.11 -0.28
CA GLY A 396 16.14 -18.51 1.10
C GLY A 396 17.20 -19.61 1.24
N LYS A 397 17.15 -20.62 0.36
CA LYS A 397 18.15 -21.71 0.36
C LYS A 397 19.56 -21.19 0.08
N ARG A 398 19.73 -20.24 -0.83
CA ARG A 398 21.03 -19.63 -1.15
C ARG A 398 21.59 -18.83 0.03
N THR A 399 20.75 -18.28 0.89
CA THR A 399 21.18 -17.55 2.10
C THR A 399 21.65 -18.48 3.19
N GLY A 400 20.93 -19.58 3.44
CA GLY A 400 21.33 -20.60 4.42
C GLY A 400 22.65 -21.29 4.05
N ALA A 401 22.87 -21.52 2.76
CA ALA A 401 24.14 -22.09 2.26
C ALA A 401 25.32 -21.12 2.39
N ALA A 402 25.09 -19.81 2.26
CA ALA A 402 26.14 -18.78 2.39
C ALA A 402 26.52 -18.47 3.85
N GLN A 403 25.61 -18.72 4.79
CA GLN A 403 25.84 -18.46 6.23
C GLN A 403 26.31 -19.69 7.01
N GLY A 404 26.48 -20.87 6.38
CA GLY A 404 27.00 -22.06 7.03
C GLY A 404 26.17 -22.59 8.21
N ILE A 405 24.94 -22.15 8.38
CA ILE A 405 24.07 -22.57 9.49
C ILE A 405 23.44 -23.92 9.13
N ARG A 406 24.03 -24.99 9.70
CA ARG A 406 23.38 -26.29 9.72
C ARG A 406 22.12 -26.20 10.62
N PRO A 407 21.02 -26.85 10.28
CA PRO A 407 19.86 -26.94 11.17
C PRO A 407 20.32 -27.73 12.45
N GLY A 408 20.40 -27.08 13.59
CA GLY A 408 20.75 -27.68 14.86
C GLY A 408 22.05 -27.19 15.53
N GLY A 409 22.70 -26.15 15.01
CA GLY A 409 23.92 -25.60 15.61
C GLY A 409 23.64 -24.54 16.68
N THR A 410 24.06 -24.82 17.91
CA THR A 410 24.17 -23.88 19.03
C THR A 410 24.84 -22.56 18.61
N VAL A 411 24.28 -21.46 19.06
CA VAL A 411 24.85 -20.10 18.91
C VAL A 411 26.24 -20.09 19.57
N VAL A 412 27.28 -19.96 18.78
CA VAL A 412 28.62 -19.63 19.28
C VAL A 412 28.61 -18.15 19.62
N THR A 413 28.47 -17.84 20.90
CA THR A 413 28.72 -16.49 21.42
C THR A 413 30.19 -16.13 21.19
N VAL A 414 30.42 -15.15 20.32
CA VAL A 414 31.75 -14.52 20.20
C VAL A 414 32.00 -13.80 21.51
N PRO A 415 33.14 -14.11 22.22
CA PRO A 415 33.46 -13.40 23.44
C PRO A 415 33.67 -11.91 23.14
N ALA A 416 33.13 -11.07 24.02
CA ALA A 416 33.37 -9.63 23.98
C ALA A 416 34.90 -9.36 24.00
N PRO A 417 35.40 -8.37 23.22
CA PRO A 417 36.81 -7.99 23.31
C PRO A 417 37.15 -7.59 24.75
N ALA A 418 38.24 -8.15 25.24
CA ALA A 418 38.75 -7.89 26.59
C ALA A 418 38.95 -6.37 26.78
N ALA A 419 38.42 -5.83 27.88
CA ALA A 419 38.66 -4.47 28.28
C ALA A 419 40.15 -4.21 28.42
N GLU A 420 40.69 -3.20 27.74
CA GLU A 420 42.05 -2.71 27.97
C GLU A 420 42.22 -2.28 29.43
N PRO A 421 43.35 -2.65 30.07
CA PRO A 421 43.59 -2.23 31.43
C PRO A 421 43.82 -0.73 31.51
N ALA A 422 43.08 -0.08 32.41
CA ALA A 422 43.19 1.34 32.71
C ALA A 422 44.66 1.77 32.93
N GLY A 423 45.14 2.66 32.06
CA GLY A 423 46.45 3.26 32.16
C GLY A 423 46.64 4.00 33.49
N LYS A 424 47.73 3.69 34.15
CA LYS A 424 48.21 4.35 35.37
C LYS A 424 48.36 5.82 35.14
N ALA A 425 47.76 6.64 36.01
CA ALA A 425 48.05 8.04 36.15
C ALA A 425 49.52 8.30 36.49
N PRO A 426 50.23 9.28 35.91
CA PRO A 426 51.55 9.68 36.38
C PRO A 426 51.44 10.47 37.69
N ALA A 427 52.16 10.00 38.70
CA ALA A 427 52.39 10.73 39.93
C ALA A 427 53.51 11.79 39.71
N GLY A 428 53.30 13.01 40.17
CA GLY A 428 54.35 13.88 40.73
C GLY A 428 55.01 14.85 39.77
N ALA A 429 54.74 16.12 39.91
CA ALA A 429 55.56 17.22 40.38
C ALA A 429 54.82 18.55 40.16
#